data_17d335585ff2f933753175ab22fb3f1c
#
_entry.id   17d335585ff2f933753175ab22fb3f1c
#
_cell.length_a   1.000
_cell.length_b   1.000
_cell.length_c   1.000
_cell.angle_alpha   90.00
_cell.angle_beta   90.00
_cell.angle_gamma   90.00
#
_symmetry.space_group_name_H-M   'P 1'
#
loop_
_entity.id
_entity.type
_entity.pdbx_description
1 polymer ?
#
loop_
_entity_poly.entity_id
_entity_poly.type
_entity_poly.pdbx_seq_one_letter_code
_entity_poly.pdbx_strand_id
1 'polypeptide(L)'
;MSIQTDNFGDDFVPAPRVVSAAPTSPNEEAIERALRPKLLQEYVGQTKVREQLEIFIGAAKKRGEAMDHVLLFGPPGLGKTTLSHIIAQELGVNLRSTSGPVLEKPKDLAALLTGLERNDVLFIDEIHRLSPVVEEILYPALEDYQIDIMIGEGPAARSIKLDLQPFTLVGATTRAGMLTNPLRDRFGIVSRLEFYTAEELQRIVVRSAGLLNTPLDEEGGIEIAKRSRGTPRIANRLLRRVRDYAEVKGNGRITQDMATKALAMLDVDPQGFDLMDRKLLEAVIHRFDGGPVGLDNIAASIGEERDTIEDVIEPYLIQQGYLQRTPRGRIATVAAYRHLGVVPPKAAGELFAE
;
A
#
# COMPACT_ATOMS: atom_id res chain seq x y z
N MET A 1 4.69 44.80 35.99
CA MET A 1 3.88 43.54 35.92
C MET A 1 3.99 43.04 34.51
N SER A 2 4.88 42.09 34.28
CA SER A 2 5.08 41.42 32.99
C SER A 2 4.24 40.14 32.97
N ILE A 3 3.32 40.11 32.07
CA ILE A 3 2.48 38.91 31.81
C ILE A 3 3.36 37.91 31.04
N GLN A 4 3.70 36.80 31.70
CA GLN A 4 4.26 35.61 31.06
C GLN A 4 3.09 34.94 30.30
N THR A 5 3.18 34.92 29.00
CA THR A 5 2.34 34.07 28.13
C THR A 5 2.99 32.70 28.11
N ASP A 6 2.39 31.75 28.81
CA ASP A 6 2.74 30.34 28.73
C ASP A 6 2.43 29.86 27.28
N ASN A 7 3.48 29.47 26.57
CA ASN A 7 3.41 28.79 25.30
C ASN A 7 2.87 27.36 25.51
N PHE A 8 1.58 27.16 25.44
CA PHE A 8 0.97 25.85 25.20
C PHE A 8 0.99 25.55 23.69
N GLY A 9 2.14 25.18 23.20
CA GLY A 9 2.34 24.57 21.90
C GLY A 9 2.74 23.11 22.12
N ASP A 10 1.85 22.31 22.69
CA ASP A 10 1.96 20.85 22.54
C ASP A 10 1.54 20.54 21.11
N ASP A 11 2.52 20.32 20.25
CA ASP A 11 2.35 19.64 18.97
C ASP A 11 1.83 18.23 19.27
N PHE A 12 0.50 18.09 19.34
CA PHE A 12 -0.16 16.81 19.47
C PHE A 12 0.04 16.05 18.16
N VAL A 13 1.16 15.34 18.05
CA VAL A 13 1.37 14.35 16.99
C VAL A 13 0.47 13.17 17.31
N PRO A 14 -0.61 12.93 16.56
CA PRO A 14 -1.49 11.80 16.83
C PRO A 14 -0.69 10.50 16.76
N ALA A 15 -0.92 9.61 17.73
CA ALA A 15 -0.28 8.30 17.73
C ALA A 15 -0.51 7.58 16.39
N PRO A 16 0.51 6.95 15.80
CA PRO A 16 0.38 6.32 14.51
C PRO A 16 -0.68 5.22 14.54
N ARG A 17 -1.56 5.20 13.55
CA ARG A 17 -2.65 4.22 13.41
C ARG A 17 -2.10 2.80 13.33
N VAL A 18 -2.57 1.90 14.19
CA VAL A 18 -2.16 0.49 14.20
C VAL A 18 -2.58 -0.24 12.92
N VAL A 19 -3.73 0.13 12.35
CA VAL A 19 -4.25 -0.43 11.10
C VAL A 19 -3.87 0.41 9.86
N SER A 20 -2.92 1.34 9.99
CA SER A 20 -2.38 2.07 8.84
C SER A 20 -1.45 1.19 8.02
N ALA A 21 -1.50 1.34 6.70
CA ALA A 21 -0.55 0.69 5.81
C ALA A 21 0.80 1.44 5.69
N ALA A 22 0.96 2.61 6.35
CA ALA A 22 2.23 3.34 6.39
C ALA A 22 3.17 2.76 7.46
N PRO A 23 4.51 2.70 7.23
CA PRO A 23 5.48 2.30 8.26
C PRO A 23 5.54 3.35 9.38
N THR A 24 5.69 2.89 10.63
CA THR A 24 5.73 3.78 11.80
C THR A 24 7.13 3.99 12.35
N SER A 25 8.11 3.13 12.00
CA SER A 25 9.49 3.27 12.45
C SER A 25 10.46 2.44 11.58
N PRO A 26 11.78 2.80 11.56
CA PRO A 26 12.80 2.00 10.85
C PRO A 26 12.92 0.55 11.36
N ASN A 27 12.72 0.32 12.65
CA ASN A 27 12.73 -1.03 13.22
C ASN A 27 11.54 -1.87 12.75
N GLU A 28 10.38 -1.25 12.60
CA GLU A 28 9.20 -1.90 12.03
C GLU A 28 9.44 -2.32 10.58
N GLU A 29 10.08 -1.47 9.78
CA GLU A 29 10.44 -1.81 8.40
C GLU A 29 11.43 -2.98 8.33
N ALA A 30 12.41 -3.04 9.23
CA ALA A 30 13.38 -4.13 9.26
C ALA A 30 12.68 -5.48 9.53
N ILE A 31 11.76 -5.52 10.49
CA ILE A 31 10.97 -6.72 10.79
C ILE A 31 10.04 -7.06 9.61
N GLU A 32 9.36 -6.07 9.02
CA GLU A 32 8.55 -6.29 7.82
C GLU A 32 9.37 -6.93 6.68
N ARG A 33 10.59 -6.44 6.45
CA ARG A 33 11.49 -7.03 5.43
C ARG A 33 11.83 -8.49 5.75
N ALA A 34 12.05 -8.82 7.03
CA ALA A 34 12.34 -10.19 7.45
C ALA A 34 11.15 -11.15 7.24
N LEU A 35 9.91 -10.64 7.35
CA LEU A 35 8.69 -11.42 7.16
C LEU A 35 8.29 -11.58 5.68
N ARG A 36 8.86 -10.79 4.76
CA ARG A 36 8.51 -10.86 3.34
C ARG A 36 8.86 -12.23 2.74
N PRO A 37 7.97 -12.82 1.93
CA PRO A 37 8.31 -13.96 1.11
C PRO A 37 9.40 -13.58 0.10
N LYS A 38 10.32 -14.52 -0.17
CA LYS A 38 11.43 -14.31 -1.09
C LYS A 38 11.18 -14.95 -2.47
N LEU A 39 10.32 -15.97 -2.53
CA LEU A 39 10.00 -16.73 -3.73
C LEU A 39 8.50 -16.68 -4.01
N LEU A 40 8.11 -16.86 -5.28
CA LEU A 40 6.70 -16.94 -5.68
C LEU A 40 5.93 -18.06 -4.99
N GLN A 41 6.59 -19.18 -4.67
CA GLN A 41 5.99 -20.30 -3.96
C GLN A 41 5.58 -19.94 -2.52
N GLU A 42 6.29 -19.01 -1.89
CA GLU A 42 5.98 -18.53 -0.54
C GLU A 42 4.92 -17.41 -0.54
N TYR A 43 4.64 -16.85 -1.72
CA TYR A 43 3.74 -15.71 -1.85
C TYR A 43 2.28 -16.19 -1.85
N VAL A 44 1.54 -15.84 -0.80
CA VAL A 44 0.13 -16.21 -0.61
C VAL A 44 -0.76 -15.18 -1.30
N GLY A 45 -1.85 -15.65 -1.91
CA GLY A 45 -2.86 -14.80 -2.55
C GLY A 45 -2.48 -14.31 -3.95
N GLN A 46 -3.26 -13.38 -4.48
CA GLN A 46 -3.05 -12.79 -5.82
C GLN A 46 -2.85 -13.84 -6.92
N THR A 47 -3.63 -14.92 -6.92
CA THR A 47 -3.41 -16.14 -7.70
C THR A 47 -3.15 -15.86 -9.18
N LYS A 48 -3.97 -15.02 -9.81
CA LYS A 48 -3.81 -14.66 -11.24
C LYS A 48 -2.48 -13.96 -11.51
N VAL A 49 -2.10 -13.00 -10.65
CA VAL A 49 -0.85 -12.24 -10.79
C VAL A 49 0.34 -13.18 -10.62
N ARG A 50 0.28 -14.06 -9.64
CA ARG A 50 1.33 -15.05 -9.37
C ARG A 50 1.52 -16.00 -10.54
N GLU A 51 0.46 -16.58 -11.08
CA GLU A 51 0.49 -17.49 -12.24
C GLU A 51 1.06 -16.80 -13.48
N GLN A 52 0.66 -15.56 -13.73
CA GLN A 52 1.20 -14.77 -14.84
C GLN A 52 2.69 -14.50 -14.68
N LEU A 53 3.12 -14.04 -13.48
CA LEU A 53 4.53 -13.76 -13.21
C LEU A 53 5.39 -15.03 -13.29
N GLU A 54 4.90 -16.18 -12.86
CA GLU A 54 5.60 -17.47 -12.99
C GLU A 54 5.92 -17.79 -14.46
N ILE A 55 4.94 -17.58 -15.36
CA ILE A 55 5.11 -17.79 -16.80
C ILE A 55 6.12 -16.79 -17.38
N PHE A 56 5.96 -15.49 -17.07
CA PHE A 56 6.79 -14.44 -17.68
C PHE A 56 8.25 -14.51 -17.17
N ILE A 57 8.46 -14.73 -15.87
CA ILE A 57 9.78 -14.94 -15.30
C ILE A 57 10.43 -16.19 -15.89
N GLY A 58 9.69 -17.31 -15.97
CA GLY A 58 10.19 -18.55 -16.56
C GLY A 58 10.58 -18.40 -18.02
N ALA A 59 9.82 -17.63 -18.80
CA ALA A 59 10.11 -17.34 -20.19
C ALA A 59 11.37 -16.46 -20.36
N ALA A 60 11.46 -15.37 -19.59
CA ALA A 60 12.63 -14.47 -19.59
C ALA A 60 13.92 -15.23 -19.23
N LYS A 61 13.89 -16.06 -18.18
CA LYS A 61 15.03 -16.92 -17.78
C LYS A 61 15.46 -17.87 -18.90
N LYS A 62 14.51 -18.51 -19.57
CA LYS A 62 14.82 -19.45 -20.67
C LYS A 62 15.49 -18.77 -21.86
N ARG A 63 15.10 -17.52 -22.15
CA ARG A 63 15.69 -16.74 -23.26
C ARG A 63 16.97 -16.00 -22.85
N GLY A 64 17.24 -15.84 -21.55
CA GLY A 64 18.37 -15.04 -21.03
C GLY A 64 18.21 -13.54 -21.31
N GLU A 65 16.97 -13.04 -21.35
CA GLU A 65 16.60 -11.67 -21.68
C GLU A 65 15.97 -10.97 -20.47
N ALA A 66 15.96 -9.62 -20.51
CA ALA A 66 15.14 -8.85 -19.58
C ALA A 66 13.65 -9.19 -19.78
N MET A 67 12.91 -9.24 -18.68
CA MET A 67 11.46 -9.43 -18.72
C MET A 67 10.79 -8.12 -19.15
N ASP A 68 9.61 -8.20 -19.74
CA ASP A 68 8.78 -7.03 -20.02
C ASP A 68 8.56 -6.18 -18.77
N HIS A 69 8.43 -4.86 -18.95
CA HIS A 69 8.18 -3.94 -17.86
C HIS A 69 6.84 -4.22 -17.18
N VAL A 70 6.82 -4.15 -15.85
CA VAL A 70 5.69 -4.53 -14.99
C VAL A 70 5.14 -3.31 -14.26
N LEU A 71 3.83 -3.08 -14.34
CA LEU A 71 3.12 -2.12 -13.53
C LEU A 71 2.26 -2.85 -12.49
N LEU A 72 2.58 -2.64 -11.20
CA LEU A 72 1.82 -3.15 -10.06
C LEU A 72 1.00 -2.01 -9.45
N PHE A 73 -0.31 -2.13 -9.43
CA PHE A 73 -1.14 -1.08 -8.86
C PHE A 73 -2.22 -1.61 -7.92
N GLY A 74 -2.69 -0.77 -7.00
CA GLY A 74 -3.69 -1.11 -6.01
C GLY A 74 -3.41 -0.45 -4.66
N PRO A 75 -4.31 -0.62 -3.68
CA PRO A 75 -4.18 -0.05 -2.34
C PRO A 75 -2.82 -0.30 -1.69
N PRO A 76 -2.41 0.51 -0.70
CA PRO A 76 -1.14 0.33 -0.01
C PRO A 76 -1.13 -0.98 0.81
N GLY A 77 0.06 -1.56 1.02
CA GLY A 77 0.23 -2.74 1.89
C GLY A 77 -0.13 -4.09 1.28
N LEU A 78 -0.52 -4.17 -0.01
CA LEU A 78 -0.92 -5.40 -0.70
C LEU A 78 0.25 -6.22 -1.27
N GLY A 79 1.50 -5.76 -1.13
CA GLY A 79 2.67 -6.54 -1.54
C GLY A 79 3.33 -6.11 -2.85
N LYS A 80 3.07 -4.91 -3.40
CA LYS A 80 3.73 -4.38 -4.62
C LYS A 80 5.26 -4.45 -4.52
N THR A 81 5.83 -3.88 -3.45
CA THR A 81 7.26 -3.92 -3.17
C THR A 81 7.77 -5.36 -2.95
N THR A 82 6.97 -6.22 -2.32
CA THR A 82 7.33 -7.63 -2.14
C THR A 82 7.45 -8.36 -3.47
N LEU A 83 6.51 -8.14 -4.39
CA LEU A 83 6.57 -8.74 -5.73
C LEU A 83 7.78 -8.25 -6.53
N SER A 84 8.18 -6.98 -6.42
CA SER A 84 9.40 -6.50 -7.10
C SER A 84 10.66 -7.23 -6.63
N HIS A 85 10.77 -7.49 -5.32
CA HIS A 85 11.86 -8.28 -4.76
C HIS A 85 11.83 -9.74 -5.23
N ILE A 86 10.64 -10.35 -5.26
CA ILE A 86 10.46 -11.72 -5.75
C ILE A 86 10.85 -11.83 -7.23
N ILE A 87 10.41 -10.88 -8.07
CA ILE A 87 10.76 -10.87 -9.50
C ILE A 87 12.29 -10.88 -9.68
N ALA A 88 13.00 -9.98 -9.01
CA ALA A 88 14.46 -9.92 -9.10
C ALA A 88 15.13 -11.21 -8.58
N GLN A 89 14.67 -11.72 -7.44
CA GLN A 89 15.20 -12.94 -6.85
C GLN A 89 14.96 -14.17 -7.75
N GLU A 90 13.76 -14.30 -8.32
CA GLU A 90 13.42 -15.38 -9.24
C GLU A 90 14.20 -15.29 -10.56
N LEU A 91 14.40 -14.08 -11.09
CA LEU A 91 15.24 -13.84 -12.26
C LEU A 91 16.74 -14.10 -11.98
N GLY A 92 17.17 -14.03 -10.72
CA GLY A 92 18.57 -14.17 -10.32
C GLY A 92 19.43 -12.95 -10.65
N VAL A 93 18.84 -11.76 -10.59
CA VAL A 93 19.48 -10.47 -10.93
C VAL A 93 19.40 -9.48 -9.77
N ASN A 94 20.13 -8.36 -9.90
CA ASN A 94 20.09 -7.32 -8.87
C ASN A 94 18.78 -6.52 -8.93
N LEU A 95 18.38 -6.04 -7.76
CA LEU A 95 17.26 -5.09 -7.61
C LEU A 95 17.81 -3.72 -7.20
N ARG A 96 17.54 -2.71 -8.03
CA ARG A 96 17.71 -1.30 -7.66
C ARG A 96 16.34 -0.73 -7.30
N SER A 97 16.22 -0.14 -6.12
CA SER A 97 14.95 0.40 -5.63
C SER A 97 15.02 1.89 -5.40
N THR A 98 14.02 2.61 -5.87
CA THR A 98 13.82 4.04 -5.64
C THR A 98 12.34 4.35 -5.55
N SER A 99 11.98 5.62 -5.42
CA SER A 99 10.59 6.07 -5.46
C SER A 99 10.44 7.34 -6.31
N GLY A 100 9.23 7.57 -6.84
CA GLY A 100 8.94 8.77 -7.64
C GLY A 100 9.37 10.06 -6.97
N PRO A 101 9.02 10.32 -5.69
CA PRO A 101 9.42 11.53 -4.98
C PRO A 101 10.92 11.76 -4.84
N VAL A 102 11.74 10.71 -4.84
CA VAL A 102 13.21 10.80 -4.72
C VAL A 102 13.85 11.20 -6.05
N LEU A 103 13.19 10.88 -7.16
CA LEU A 103 13.66 11.21 -8.51
C LEU A 103 13.21 12.63 -8.91
N GLU A 104 13.85 13.64 -8.34
CA GLU A 104 13.47 15.03 -8.59
C GLU A 104 14.00 15.56 -9.93
N LYS A 105 15.16 15.12 -10.34
CA LYS A 105 15.88 15.63 -11.52
C LYS A 105 16.21 14.55 -12.52
N PRO A 106 16.25 14.87 -13.82
CA PRO A 106 16.67 13.98 -14.90
C PRO A 106 17.98 13.23 -14.62
N LYS A 107 18.95 13.90 -14.05
CA LYS A 107 20.26 13.32 -13.74
C LYS A 107 20.21 12.21 -12.68
N ASP A 108 19.24 12.26 -11.76
CA ASP A 108 19.10 11.28 -10.69
C ASP A 108 18.64 9.93 -11.30
N LEU A 109 17.67 9.99 -12.22
CA LEU A 109 17.22 8.83 -12.99
C LEU A 109 18.32 8.31 -13.94
N ALA A 110 19.02 9.21 -14.67
CA ALA A 110 20.09 8.83 -15.57
C ALA A 110 21.22 8.10 -14.83
N ALA A 111 21.61 8.57 -13.64
CA ALA A 111 22.61 7.90 -12.81
C ALA A 111 22.20 6.49 -12.38
N LEU A 112 20.91 6.29 -12.06
CA LEU A 112 20.40 4.97 -11.75
C LEU A 112 20.41 4.04 -12.96
N LEU A 113 19.91 4.52 -14.11
CA LEU A 113 19.80 3.71 -15.34
C LEU A 113 21.17 3.31 -15.88
N THR A 114 22.16 4.21 -15.89
CA THR A 114 23.52 3.90 -16.32
C THR A 114 24.28 2.95 -15.38
N GLY A 115 23.84 2.83 -14.14
CA GLY A 115 24.41 1.91 -13.16
C GLY A 115 23.77 0.52 -13.13
N LEU A 116 22.77 0.25 -14.00
CA LEU A 116 22.16 -1.07 -14.11
C LEU A 116 23.05 -2.03 -14.90
N GLU A 117 23.12 -3.25 -14.44
CA GLU A 117 23.71 -4.37 -15.17
C GLU A 117 22.66 -5.04 -16.07
N ARG A 118 23.13 -5.91 -16.95
CA ARG A 118 22.25 -6.61 -17.90
C ARG A 118 21.18 -7.42 -17.16
N ASN A 119 19.92 -7.21 -17.55
CA ASN A 119 18.72 -7.84 -17.03
C ASN A 119 18.35 -7.47 -15.58
N ASP A 120 19.04 -6.50 -14.97
CA ASP A 120 18.69 -6.01 -13.64
C ASP A 120 17.24 -5.53 -13.57
N VAL A 121 16.69 -5.51 -12.36
CA VAL A 121 15.36 -4.97 -12.08
C VAL A 121 15.50 -3.60 -11.43
N LEU A 122 14.88 -2.59 -12.04
CA LEU A 122 14.67 -1.27 -11.44
C LEU A 122 13.26 -1.20 -10.87
N PHE A 123 13.14 -0.96 -9.57
CA PHE A 123 11.85 -0.76 -8.91
C PHE A 123 11.65 0.72 -8.58
N ILE A 124 10.55 1.30 -9.06
CA ILE A 124 10.12 2.66 -8.73
C ILE A 124 8.79 2.61 -8.00
N ASP A 125 8.81 2.88 -6.69
CA ASP A 125 7.59 3.01 -5.90
C ASP A 125 6.95 4.38 -6.13
N GLU A 126 5.62 4.47 -6.00
CA GLU A 126 4.83 5.69 -6.26
C GLU A 126 5.21 6.37 -7.59
N ILE A 127 5.32 5.56 -8.65
CA ILE A 127 5.78 6.00 -9.97
C ILE A 127 4.91 7.14 -10.56
N HIS A 128 3.65 7.25 -10.16
CA HIS A 128 2.76 8.35 -10.56
C HIS A 128 3.19 9.74 -10.03
N ARG A 129 4.17 9.78 -9.12
CA ARG A 129 4.74 11.03 -8.56
C ARG A 129 6.01 11.48 -9.26
N LEU A 130 6.40 10.85 -10.34
CA LEU A 130 7.48 11.34 -11.18
C LEU A 130 7.12 12.71 -11.79
N SER A 131 8.09 13.60 -11.84
CA SER A 131 7.90 14.86 -12.57
C SER A 131 7.85 14.60 -14.09
N PRO A 132 7.12 15.40 -14.88
CA PRO A 132 7.04 15.21 -16.33
C PRO A 132 8.41 15.15 -17.02
N VAL A 133 9.36 15.95 -16.56
CA VAL A 133 10.73 16.00 -17.13
C VAL A 133 11.51 14.71 -16.87
N VAL A 134 11.31 14.09 -15.71
CA VAL A 134 11.91 12.77 -15.39
C VAL A 134 11.22 11.65 -16.17
N GLU A 135 9.89 11.75 -16.30
CA GLU A 135 9.10 10.78 -17.05
C GLU A 135 9.49 10.74 -18.53
N GLU A 136 9.78 11.91 -19.15
CA GLU A 136 10.24 11.98 -20.55
C GLU A 136 11.55 11.23 -20.81
N ILE A 137 12.45 11.11 -19.81
CA ILE A 137 13.68 10.33 -19.94
C ILE A 137 13.39 8.81 -19.85
N LEU A 138 12.36 8.42 -19.12
CA LEU A 138 11.96 7.01 -19.06
C LEU A 138 11.49 6.47 -20.41
N TYR A 139 10.84 7.26 -21.24
CA TYR A 139 10.25 6.74 -22.48
C TYR A 139 11.29 6.05 -23.39
N PRO A 140 12.36 6.72 -23.84
CA PRO A 140 13.37 6.05 -24.67
C PRO A 140 14.14 4.97 -23.90
N ALA A 141 14.27 5.11 -22.57
CA ALA A 141 14.92 4.09 -21.75
C ALA A 141 14.14 2.77 -21.72
N LEU A 142 12.81 2.83 -21.76
CA LEU A 142 11.94 1.64 -21.73
C LEU A 142 11.73 1.04 -23.12
N GLU A 143 11.75 1.86 -24.19
CA GLU A 143 11.51 1.38 -25.57
C GLU A 143 12.79 0.88 -26.21
N ASP A 144 13.86 1.70 -26.16
CA ASP A 144 15.08 1.50 -26.97
C ASP A 144 16.31 1.20 -26.11
N TYR A 145 16.18 1.16 -24.77
CA TYR A 145 17.32 1.08 -23.84
C TYR A 145 18.33 2.19 -24.09
N GLN A 146 17.87 3.41 -24.31
CA GLN A 146 18.69 4.59 -24.56
C GLN A 146 18.21 5.78 -23.74
N ILE A 147 19.13 6.67 -23.38
CA ILE A 147 18.80 7.95 -22.76
C ILE A 147 19.53 9.08 -23.45
N ASP A 148 18.86 10.22 -23.55
CA ASP A 148 19.46 11.47 -24.02
C ASP A 148 19.90 12.33 -22.84
N ILE A 149 21.19 12.64 -22.76
CA ILE A 149 21.76 13.47 -21.70
C ILE A 149 22.28 14.78 -22.32
N MET A 150 21.84 15.91 -21.75
CA MET A 150 22.39 17.22 -22.11
C MET A 150 23.70 17.46 -21.37
N ILE A 151 24.78 17.67 -22.10
CA ILE A 151 26.09 18.02 -21.57
C ILE A 151 26.43 19.46 -21.95
N GLY A 152 26.89 20.26 -20.97
CA GLY A 152 27.19 21.70 -21.12
C GLY A 152 25.99 22.57 -20.74
N GLU A 153 26.22 23.86 -20.76
CA GLU A 153 25.23 24.88 -20.44
C GLU A 153 25.08 25.91 -21.58
N GLY A 154 23.91 26.52 -21.69
CA GLY A 154 23.58 27.55 -22.66
C GLY A 154 23.65 27.08 -24.13
N PRO A 155 24.01 27.95 -25.09
CA PRO A 155 24.00 27.66 -26.53
C PRO A 155 24.99 26.56 -26.95
N ALA A 156 25.96 26.22 -26.12
CA ALA A 156 26.96 25.14 -26.35
C ALA A 156 26.53 23.79 -25.82
N ALA A 157 25.35 23.67 -25.21
CA ALA A 157 24.83 22.40 -24.72
C ALA A 157 24.62 21.42 -25.89
N ARG A 158 25.05 20.18 -25.70
CA ARG A 158 24.90 19.10 -26.69
C ARG A 158 24.17 17.93 -26.07
N SER A 159 23.25 17.33 -26.83
CA SER A 159 22.65 16.05 -26.46
C SER A 159 23.57 14.90 -26.84
N ILE A 160 23.82 14.00 -25.92
CA ILE A 160 24.53 12.74 -26.14
C ILE A 160 23.59 11.60 -25.83
N LYS A 161 23.44 10.67 -26.77
CA LYS A 161 22.73 9.41 -26.55
C LYS A 161 23.63 8.42 -25.87
N LEU A 162 23.15 7.80 -24.80
CA LEU A 162 23.82 6.73 -24.09
C LEU A 162 23.00 5.45 -24.21
N ASP A 163 23.63 4.37 -24.62
CA ASP A 163 23.02 3.04 -24.60
C ASP A 163 23.01 2.50 -23.16
N LEU A 164 21.89 1.90 -22.78
CA LEU A 164 21.69 1.23 -21.50
C LEU A 164 21.77 -0.29 -21.66
N GLN A 165 22.14 -0.98 -20.60
CA GLN A 165 21.94 -2.42 -20.56
C GLN A 165 20.43 -2.74 -20.52
N PRO A 166 19.94 -3.79 -21.21
CA PRO A 166 18.56 -4.24 -21.10
C PRO A 166 18.22 -4.49 -19.64
N PHE A 167 17.08 -3.96 -19.18
CA PHE A 167 16.60 -4.06 -17.80
C PHE A 167 15.10 -4.21 -17.76
N THR A 168 14.57 -4.64 -16.61
CA THR A 168 13.14 -4.68 -16.35
C THR A 168 12.76 -3.56 -15.39
N LEU A 169 11.83 -2.67 -15.79
CA LEU A 169 11.21 -1.73 -14.87
C LEU A 169 10.01 -2.40 -14.17
N VAL A 170 9.98 -2.33 -12.85
CA VAL A 170 8.78 -2.62 -12.05
C VAL A 170 8.29 -1.31 -11.44
N GLY A 171 7.23 -0.76 -11.99
CA GLY A 171 6.56 0.42 -11.44
C GLY A 171 5.49 0.01 -10.44
N ALA A 172 5.40 0.72 -9.31
CA ALA A 172 4.33 0.55 -8.34
C ALA A 172 3.58 1.85 -8.11
N THR A 173 2.25 1.77 -7.97
CA THR A 173 1.41 2.93 -7.68
C THR A 173 0.15 2.57 -6.90
N THR A 174 -0.32 3.48 -6.06
CA THR A 174 -1.66 3.43 -5.47
C THR A 174 -2.70 4.04 -6.40
N ARG A 175 -2.30 4.95 -7.29
CA ARG A 175 -3.16 5.79 -8.13
C ARG A 175 -2.88 5.60 -9.63
N ALA A 176 -3.22 4.42 -10.17
CA ALA A 176 -2.97 4.10 -11.58
C ALA A 176 -3.61 5.09 -12.57
N GLY A 177 -4.71 5.73 -12.18
CA GLY A 177 -5.36 6.77 -13.00
C GLY A 177 -4.58 8.09 -13.13
N MET A 178 -3.55 8.30 -12.30
CA MET A 178 -2.67 9.49 -12.39
C MET A 178 -1.46 9.27 -13.30
N LEU A 179 -1.21 8.04 -13.77
CA LEU A 179 -0.16 7.79 -14.75
C LEU A 179 -0.57 8.35 -16.10
N THR A 180 0.39 8.96 -16.79
CA THR A 180 0.20 9.40 -18.18
C THR A 180 -0.02 8.17 -19.08
N ASN A 181 -0.81 8.34 -20.13
CA ASN A 181 -1.01 7.25 -21.10
C ASN A 181 0.31 6.79 -21.74
N PRO A 182 1.23 7.70 -22.15
CA PRO A 182 2.51 7.28 -22.71
C PRO A 182 3.33 6.39 -21.78
N LEU A 183 3.35 6.67 -20.47
CA LEU A 183 4.07 5.81 -19.52
C LEU A 183 3.37 4.48 -19.33
N ARG A 184 2.03 4.49 -19.22
CA ARG A 184 1.24 3.27 -19.03
C ARG A 184 1.41 2.27 -20.17
N ASP A 185 1.41 2.77 -21.41
CA ASP A 185 1.47 1.94 -22.63
C ASP A 185 2.82 1.22 -22.79
N ARG A 186 3.84 1.63 -22.05
CA ARG A 186 5.17 0.99 -22.06
C ARG A 186 5.28 -0.21 -21.10
N PHE A 187 4.27 -0.43 -20.28
CA PHE A 187 4.22 -1.62 -19.43
C PHE A 187 3.54 -2.78 -20.18
N GLY A 188 4.33 -3.78 -20.53
CA GLY A 188 3.81 -5.01 -21.17
C GLY A 188 2.99 -5.88 -20.21
N ILE A 189 3.26 -5.76 -18.89
CA ILE A 189 2.57 -6.50 -17.84
C ILE A 189 1.93 -5.51 -16.86
N VAL A 190 0.60 -5.50 -16.80
CA VAL A 190 -0.16 -4.60 -15.91
C VAL A 190 -1.00 -5.44 -14.96
N SER A 191 -0.68 -5.38 -13.66
CA SER A 191 -1.32 -6.21 -12.65
C SER A 191 -1.92 -5.39 -11.52
N ARG A 192 -3.24 -5.54 -11.34
CA ARG A 192 -3.95 -4.99 -10.20
C ARG A 192 -3.87 -5.94 -9.01
N LEU A 193 -3.41 -5.44 -7.87
CA LEU A 193 -3.46 -6.17 -6.61
C LEU A 193 -4.78 -5.87 -5.90
N GLU A 194 -5.39 -6.92 -5.39
CA GLU A 194 -6.67 -6.85 -4.69
C GLU A 194 -6.49 -7.12 -3.20
N PHE A 195 -7.48 -6.77 -2.41
CA PHE A 195 -7.47 -7.12 -0.99
C PHE A 195 -7.53 -8.64 -0.82
N TYR A 196 -6.86 -9.12 0.20
CA TYR A 196 -6.77 -10.54 0.54
C TYR A 196 -8.03 -11.01 1.29
N THR A 197 -8.39 -12.25 1.11
CA THR A 197 -9.43 -12.88 1.93
C THR A 197 -8.91 -13.15 3.35
N ALA A 198 -9.83 -13.40 4.29
CA ALA A 198 -9.44 -13.73 5.65
C ALA A 198 -8.62 -15.04 5.71
N GLU A 199 -8.93 -16.02 4.86
CA GLU A 199 -8.22 -17.29 4.76
C GLU A 199 -6.80 -17.11 4.22
N GLU A 200 -6.62 -16.24 3.23
CA GLU A 200 -5.29 -15.90 2.71
C GLU A 200 -4.46 -15.19 3.78
N LEU A 201 -5.05 -14.22 4.49
CA LEU A 201 -4.38 -13.52 5.58
C LEU A 201 -4.06 -14.44 6.75
N GLN A 202 -4.93 -15.39 7.09
CA GLN A 202 -4.64 -16.39 8.11
C GLN A 202 -3.37 -17.19 7.75
N ARG A 203 -3.22 -17.64 6.51
CA ARG A 203 -2.00 -18.33 6.05
C ARG A 203 -0.76 -17.44 6.18
N ILE A 204 -0.88 -16.15 5.88
CA ILE A 204 0.21 -15.19 6.06
C ILE A 204 0.55 -15.02 7.54
N VAL A 205 -0.45 -14.88 8.41
CA VAL A 205 -0.28 -14.74 9.87
C VAL A 205 0.40 -15.98 10.46
N VAL A 206 -0.05 -17.18 10.09
CA VAL A 206 0.56 -18.45 10.55
C VAL A 206 2.03 -18.55 10.11
N ARG A 207 2.33 -18.25 8.84
CA ARG A 207 3.71 -18.22 8.34
C ARG A 207 4.56 -17.22 9.12
N SER A 208 4.04 -16.01 9.32
CA SER A 208 4.76 -14.95 10.02
C SER A 208 4.97 -15.26 11.50
N ALA A 209 4.00 -15.88 12.17
CA ALA A 209 4.12 -16.36 13.54
C ALA A 209 5.22 -17.41 13.68
N GLY A 210 5.32 -18.34 12.72
CA GLY A 210 6.41 -19.30 12.65
C GLY A 210 7.79 -18.64 12.52
N LEU A 211 7.94 -17.62 11.65
CA LEU A 211 9.19 -16.87 11.50
C LEU A 211 9.56 -16.06 12.76
N LEU A 212 8.56 -15.61 13.51
CA LEU A 212 8.73 -14.89 14.78
C LEU A 212 8.87 -15.84 15.99
N ASN A 213 8.84 -17.15 15.79
CA ASN A 213 8.83 -18.17 16.86
C ASN A 213 7.72 -17.92 17.90
N THR A 214 6.55 -17.47 17.46
CA THR A 214 5.41 -17.14 18.31
C THR A 214 4.39 -18.27 18.25
N PRO A 215 4.07 -18.95 19.36
CA PRO A 215 3.01 -19.98 19.39
C PRO A 215 1.64 -19.33 19.08
N LEU A 216 0.97 -19.85 18.07
CA LEU A 216 -0.30 -19.31 17.58
C LEU A 216 -1.31 -20.44 17.40
N ASP A 217 -2.50 -20.30 17.98
CA ASP A 217 -3.62 -21.18 17.74
C ASP A 217 -4.34 -20.77 16.46
N GLU A 218 -5.03 -21.73 15.84
CA GLU A 218 -5.74 -21.49 14.58
C GLU A 218 -6.78 -20.38 14.71
N GLU A 219 -7.58 -20.40 15.77
CA GLU A 219 -8.62 -19.41 16.06
C GLU A 219 -8.03 -18.03 16.34
N GLY A 220 -6.87 -17.96 17.00
CA GLY A 220 -6.14 -16.70 17.21
C GLY A 220 -5.64 -16.11 15.89
N GLY A 221 -5.18 -16.95 14.98
CA GLY A 221 -4.78 -16.56 13.64
C GLY A 221 -5.96 -16.02 12.80
N ILE A 222 -7.11 -16.69 12.87
CA ILE A 222 -8.35 -16.26 12.21
C ILE A 222 -8.81 -14.91 12.73
N GLU A 223 -8.76 -14.69 14.05
CA GLU A 223 -9.18 -13.43 14.67
C GLU A 223 -8.31 -12.26 14.22
N ILE A 224 -6.99 -12.43 14.15
CA ILE A 224 -6.08 -11.42 13.60
C ILE A 224 -6.36 -11.16 12.11
N ALA A 225 -6.52 -12.23 11.32
CA ALA A 225 -6.76 -12.13 9.90
C ALA A 225 -8.04 -11.37 9.55
N LYS A 226 -9.14 -11.65 10.24
CA LYS A 226 -10.44 -10.98 10.04
C LYS A 226 -10.35 -9.46 10.25
N ARG A 227 -9.57 -9.01 11.24
CA ARG A 227 -9.42 -7.58 11.55
C ARG A 227 -8.29 -6.89 10.79
N SER A 228 -7.62 -7.59 9.87
CA SER A 228 -6.47 -7.08 9.11
C SER A 228 -6.83 -6.31 7.84
N ARG A 229 -8.09 -6.00 7.62
CA ARG A 229 -8.57 -5.14 6.51
C ARG A 229 -8.11 -5.61 5.12
N GLY A 230 -8.03 -6.91 4.89
CA GLY A 230 -7.58 -7.45 3.61
C GLY A 230 -6.11 -7.16 3.26
N THR A 231 -5.28 -6.76 4.24
CA THR A 231 -3.94 -6.22 3.98
C THR A 231 -2.86 -7.00 4.74
N PRO A 232 -1.91 -7.67 4.03
CA PRO A 232 -0.81 -8.42 4.66
C PRO A 232 0.05 -7.60 5.62
N ARG A 233 0.31 -6.34 5.31
CA ARG A 233 1.09 -5.44 6.19
C ARG A 233 0.39 -5.21 7.51
N ILE A 234 -0.92 -4.96 7.49
CA ILE A 234 -1.73 -4.79 8.72
C ILE A 234 -1.77 -6.11 9.49
N ALA A 235 -1.96 -7.25 8.82
CA ALA A 235 -1.97 -8.56 9.46
C ALA A 235 -0.67 -8.84 10.25
N ASN A 236 0.48 -8.58 9.63
CA ASN A 236 1.79 -8.72 10.29
C ASN A 236 1.98 -7.72 11.45
N ARG A 237 1.45 -6.51 11.32
CA ARG A 237 1.50 -5.51 12.40
C ARG A 237 0.64 -5.93 13.59
N LEU A 238 -0.60 -6.32 13.33
CA LEU A 238 -1.51 -6.81 14.36
C LEU A 238 -0.95 -8.06 15.06
N LEU A 239 -0.40 -9.02 14.30
CA LEU A 239 0.26 -10.20 14.86
C LEU A 239 1.34 -9.82 15.87
N ARG A 240 2.21 -8.86 15.55
CA ARG A 240 3.27 -8.41 16.46
C ARG A 240 2.70 -7.75 17.72
N ARG A 241 1.68 -6.92 17.61
CA ARG A 241 1.05 -6.27 18.76
C ARG A 241 0.32 -7.29 19.66
N VAL A 242 -0.35 -8.25 19.05
CA VAL A 242 -0.99 -9.35 19.77
C VAL A 242 0.06 -10.24 20.46
N ARG A 243 1.21 -10.50 19.82
CA ARG A 243 2.34 -11.20 20.43
C ARG A 243 2.85 -10.44 21.67
N ASP A 244 3.14 -9.14 21.52
CA ASP A 244 3.60 -8.32 22.64
C ASP A 244 2.63 -8.38 23.84
N TYR A 245 1.32 -8.35 23.55
CA TYR A 245 0.28 -8.51 24.56
C TYR A 245 0.29 -9.91 25.20
N ALA A 246 0.40 -10.97 24.40
CA ALA A 246 0.42 -12.36 24.87
C ALA A 246 1.65 -12.66 25.74
N GLU A 247 2.80 -12.08 25.45
CA GLU A 247 4.02 -12.19 26.24
C GLU A 247 3.88 -11.51 27.60
N VAL A 248 3.22 -10.34 27.67
CA VAL A 248 3.10 -9.56 28.92
C VAL A 248 1.91 -9.98 29.78
N LYS A 249 0.78 -10.31 29.16
CA LYS A 249 -0.51 -10.63 29.84
C LYS A 249 -0.84 -12.12 29.88
N GLY A 250 -0.02 -12.95 29.25
CA GLY A 250 -0.25 -14.39 29.17
C GLY A 250 1.04 -15.20 29.28
N ASN A 251 1.08 -16.31 28.59
CA ASN A 251 2.22 -17.23 28.55
C ASN A 251 2.97 -17.20 27.21
N GLY A 252 2.78 -16.14 26.41
CA GLY A 252 3.38 -15.99 25.08
C GLY A 252 2.64 -16.72 23.95
N ARG A 253 1.56 -17.48 24.25
CA ARG A 253 0.74 -18.16 23.25
C ARG A 253 -0.44 -17.29 22.83
N ILE A 254 -0.66 -17.14 21.55
CA ILE A 254 -1.77 -16.38 20.98
C ILE A 254 -2.95 -17.33 20.79
N THR A 255 -3.93 -17.22 21.67
CA THR A 255 -5.26 -17.86 21.55
C THR A 255 -6.25 -16.85 20.99
N GLN A 256 -7.47 -17.29 20.64
CA GLN A 256 -8.56 -16.39 20.21
C GLN A 256 -8.86 -15.31 21.27
N ASP A 257 -8.98 -15.70 22.54
CA ASP A 257 -9.27 -14.77 23.65
C ASP A 257 -8.15 -13.73 23.80
N MET A 258 -6.89 -14.14 23.71
CA MET A 258 -5.75 -13.23 23.73
C MET A 258 -5.77 -12.27 22.56
N ALA A 259 -6.01 -12.76 21.34
CA ALA A 259 -6.11 -11.92 20.16
C ALA A 259 -7.25 -10.89 20.28
N THR A 260 -8.43 -11.34 20.73
CA THR A 260 -9.60 -10.46 20.91
C THR A 260 -9.33 -9.36 21.93
N LYS A 261 -8.74 -9.69 23.10
CA LYS A 261 -8.40 -8.71 24.14
C LYS A 261 -7.32 -7.72 23.69
N ALA A 262 -6.28 -8.22 23.03
CA ALA A 262 -5.23 -7.37 22.51
C ALA A 262 -5.74 -6.39 21.44
N LEU A 263 -6.56 -6.86 20.51
CA LEU A 263 -7.13 -6.04 19.44
C LEU A 263 -8.15 -5.01 19.99
N ALA A 264 -8.92 -5.38 21.01
CA ALA A 264 -9.78 -4.44 21.71
C ALA A 264 -8.99 -3.34 22.44
N MET A 265 -7.86 -3.68 23.08
CA MET A 265 -6.94 -2.70 23.71
C MET A 265 -6.35 -1.73 22.66
N LEU A 266 -6.22 -2.16 21.41
CA LEU A 266 -5.72 -1.35 20.29
C LEU A 266 -6.82 -0.57 19.57
N ASP A 267 -8.04 -0.53 20.10
CA ASP A 267 -9.22 0.10 19.49
C ASP A 267 -9.57 -0.44 18.09
N VAL A 268 -9.19 -1.68 17.79
CA VAL A 268 -9.56 -2.38 16.55
C VAL A 268 -10.81 -3.22 16.81
N ASP A 269 -11.91 -2.84 16.19
CA ASP A 269 -13.20 -3.52 16.35
C ASP A 269 -13.29 -4.87 15.59
N PRO A 270 -14.38 -5.66 15.75
CA PRO A 270 -14.53 -6.94 15.05
C PRO A 270 -14.53 -6.86 13.53
N GLN A 271 -14.80 -5.70 12.94
CA GLN A 271 -14.73 -5.46 11.50
C GLN A 271 -13.35 -4.97 11.04
N GLY A 272 -12.41 -4.79 11.97
CA GLY A 272 -11.08 -4.25 11.68
C GLY A 272 -11.06 -2.72 11.55
N PHE A 273 -12.11 -2.01 12.00
CA PHE A 273 -12.12 -0.56 12.01
C PHE A 273 -11.39 -0.03 13.24
N ASP A 274 -10.56 0.97 13.01
CA ASP A 274 -9.94 1.73 14.09
C ASP A 274 -10.76 3.00 14.44
N LEU A 275 -10.20 3.80 15.34
CA LEU A 275 -10.81 5.06 15.76
C LEU A 275 -11.09 6.01 14.58
N MET A 276 -10.17 6.07 13.58
CA MET A 276 -10.31 7.02 12.46
C MET A 276 -11.35 6.56 11.44
N ASP A 277 -11.49 5.24 11.22
CA ASP A 277 -12.57 4.71 10.41
C ASP A 277 -13.94 5.05 11.00
N ARG A 278 -14.08 4.82 12.32
CA ARG A 278 -15.31 5.16 13.04
C ARG A 278 -15.60 6.66 13.03
N LYS A 279 -14.59 7.51 13.32
CA LYS A 279 -14.73 8.97 13.24
C LYS A 279 -15.18 9.45 11.86
N LEU A 280 -14.66 8.84 10.78
CA LEU A 280 -15.08 9.19 9.42
C LEU A 280 -16.56 8.85 9.21
N LEU A 281 -16.99 7.64 9.56
CA LEU A 281 -18.37 7.21 9.42
C LEU A 281 -19.31 8.05 10.31
N GLU A 282 -18.93 8.31 11.56
CA GLU A 282 -19.66 9.19 12.48
C GLU A 282 -19.79 10.61 11.94
N ALA A 283 -18.72 11.17 11.36
CA ALA A 283 -18.75 12.49 10.76
C ALA A 283 -19.75 12.54 9.59
N VAL A 284 -19.67 11.56 8.67
CA VAL A 284 -20.60 11.50 7.54
C VAL A 284 -22.05 11.34 8.02
N ILE A 285 -22.32 10.49 9.00
CA ILE A 285 -23.68 10.21 9.48
C ILE A 285 -24.23 11.36 10.32
N HIS A 286 -23.48 11.87 11.30
CA HIS A 286 -24.02 12.80 12.29
C HIS A 286 -23.80 14.27 11.96
N ARG A 287 -22.71 14.61 11.22
CA ARG A 287 -22.42 16.01 10.87
C ARG A 287 -22.90 16.40 9.49
N PHE A 288 -23.08 15.41 8.59
CA PHE A 288 -23.45 15.63 7.20
C PHE A 288 -24.69 14.82 6.78
N ASP A 289 -25.53 14.42 7.74
CA ASP A 289 -26.82 13.75 7.51
C ASP A 289 -26.74 12.51 6.59
N GLY A 290 -25.62 11.77 6.67
CA GLY A 290 -25.33 10.60 5.84
C GLY A 290 -24.74 10.91 4.46
N GLY A 291 -24.58 12.16 4.12
CA GLY A 291 -24.04 12.64 2.85
C GLY A 291 -25.11 12.96 1.79
N PRO A 292 -24.72 13.35 0.57
CA PRO A 292 -23.36 13.35 0.02
C PRO A 292 -22.48 14.50 0.55
N VAL A 293 -21.25 14.20 0.94
CA VAL A 293 -20.31 15.17 1.49
C VAL A 293 -18.96 15.13 0.73
N GLY A 294 -18.38 16.29 0.46
CA GLY A 294 -17.07 16.43 -0.18
C GLY A 294 -15.93 15.96 0.73
N LEU A 295 -14.86 15.43 0.13
CA LEU A 295 -13.72 14.91 0.86
C LEU A 295 -13.03 15.96 1.75
N ASP A 296 -12.93 17.21 1.27
CA ASP A 296 -12.31 18.31 2.02
C ASP A 296 -13.08 18.63 3.31
N ASN A 297 -14.41 18.56 3.26
CA ASN A 297 -15.26 18.77 4.44
C ASN A 297 -15.09 17.63 5.46
N ILE A 298 -14.97 16.40 5.00
CA ILE A 298 -14.69 15.27 5.88
C ILE A 298 -13.32 15.44 6.52
N ALA A 299 -12.27 15.74 5.72
CA ALA A 299 -10.91 15.97 6.18
C ALA A 299 -10.84 17.02 7.30
N ALA A 300 -11.43 18.19 7.04
CA ALA A 300 -11.52 19.26 8.05
C ALA A 300 -12.32 18.84 9.30
N SER A 301 -13.38 18.05 9.13
CA SER A 301 -14.26 17.60 10.21
C SER A 301 -13.60 16.61 11.18
N ILE A 302 -12.70 15.74 10.70
CA ILE A 302 -12.05 14.71 11.51
C ILE A 302 -10.60 15.04 11.85
N GLY A 303 -10.06 16.16 11.31
CA GLY A 303 -8.68 16.59 11.52
C GLY A 303 -7.65 15.68 10.87
N GLU A 304 -7.94 15.20 9.63
CA GLU A 304 -7.05 14.30 8.89
C GLU A 304 -6.74 14.87 7.51
N GLU A 305 -5.61 14.50 6.92
CA GLU A 305 -5.26 14.90 5.57
C GLU A 305 -6.14 14.20 4.53
N ARG A 306 -6.50 14.94 3.47
CA ARG A 306 -7.29 14.44 2.35
C ARG A 306 -6.71 13.17 1.74
N ASP A 307 -5.40 13.15 1.48
CA ASP A 307 -4.71 12.02 0.86
C ASP A 307 -4.73 10.78 1.76
N THR A 308 -4.62 10.95 3.08
CA THR A 308 -4.77 9.85 4.05
C THR A 308 -6.18 9.23 3.97
N ILE A 309 -7.21 10.07 3.87
CA ILE A 309 -8.57 9.55 3.74
C ILE A 309 -8.73 8.79 2.42
N GLU A 310 -8.31 9.38 1.30
CA GLU A 310 -8.52 8.82 -0.04
C GLU A 310 -7.70 7.54 -0.29
N ASP A 311 -6.47 7.47 0.23
CA ASP A 311 -5.56 6.35 -0.06
C ASP A 311 -5.61 5.24 1.00
N VAL A 312 -5.96 5.55 2.26
CA VAL A 312 -5.81 4.61 3.38
C VAL A 312 -7.14 4.24 4.03
N ILE A 313 -8.03 5.22 4.27
CA ILE A 313 -9.27 4.99 5.03
C ILE A 313 -10.41 4.55 4.10
N GLU A 314 -10.73 5.40 3.13
CA GLU A 314 -11.86 5.25 2.21
C GLU A 314 -11.87 3.91 1.43
N PRO A 315 -10.72 3.41 0.87
CA PRO A 315 -10.75 2.22 0.02
C PRO A 315 -11.31 0.98 0.71
N TYR A 316 -10.97 0.78 1.97
CA TYR A 316 -11.47 -0.35 2.74
C TYR A 316 -12.96 -0.20 3.08
N LEU A 317 -13.37 1.00 3.52
CA LEU A 317 -14.78 1.28 3.85
C LEU A 317 -15.69 1.14 2.63
N ILE A 318 -15.24 1.56 1.45
CA ILE A 318 -15.96 1.39 0.17
C ILE A 318 -16.08 -0.09 -0.18
N GLN A 319 -14.98 -0.82 -0.13
CA GLN A 319 -14.97 -2.24 -0.48
C GLN A 319 -15.87 -3.07 0.44
N GLN A 320 -15.88 -2.75 1.73
CA GLN A 320 -16.75 -3.42 2.70
C GLN A 320 -18.20 -2.92 2.66
N GLY A 321 -18.50 -1.97 1.78
CA GLY A 321 -19.85 -1.48 1.57
C GLY A 321 -20.38 -0.55 2.67
N TYR A 322 -19.48 0.08 3.47
CA TYR A 322 -19.88 1.06 4.50
C TYR A 322 -19.94 2.49 3.95
N LEU A 323 -19.20 2.78 2.90
CA LEU A 323 -19.14 4.09 2.27
C LEU A 323 -19.34 3.95 0.76
N GLN A 324 -20.04 4.90 0.14
CA GLN A 324 -20.16 5.01 -1.31
C GLN A 324 -19.55 6.31 -1.82
N ARG A 325 -18.85 6.24 -2.95
CA ARG A 325 -18.33 7.40 -3.66
C ARG A 325 -19.26 7.75 -4.81
N THR A 326 -19.78 8.96 -4.81
CA THR A 326 -20.64 9.50 -5.87
C THR A 326 -20.03 10.77 -6.46
N PRO A 327 -20.49 11.23 -7.65
CA PRO A 327 -20.03 12.53 -8.21
C PRO A 327 -20.26 13.73 -7.27
N ARG A 328 -21.24 13.64 -6.36
CA ARG A 328 -21.55 14.70 -5.38
C ARG A 328 -20.76 14.58 -4.08
N GLY A 329 -20.07 13.47 -3.84
CA GLY A 329 -19.34 13.21 -2.60
C GLY A 329 -19.54 11.81 -2.05
N ARG A 330 -19.23 11.65 -0.76
CA ARG A 330 -19.31 10.39 -0.01
C ARG A 330 -20.64 10.26 0.69
N ILE A 331 -21.19 9.06 0.68
CA ILE A 331 -22.49 8.72 1.30
C ILE A 331 -22.26 7.50 2.20
N ALA A 332 -22.76 7.58 3.44
CA ALA A 332 -22.79 6.43 4.34
C ALA A 332 -23.91 5.46 3.94
N THR A 333 -23.61 4.16 3.92
CA THR A 333 -24.57 3.13 3.57
C THR A 333 -25.36 2.66 4.79
N VAL A 334 -26.42 1.89 4.57
CA VAL A 334 -27.19 1.24 5.66
C VAL A 334 -26.28 0.39 6.56
N ALA A 335 -25.22 -0.24 6.00
CA ALA A 335 -24.26 -1.01 6.76
C ALA A 335 -23.49 -0.13 7.77
N ALA A 336 -23.12 1.09 7.38
CA ALA A 336 -22.46 2.05 8.27
C ALA A 336 -23.36 2.46 9.44
N TYR A 337 -24.62 2.77 9.17
CA TYR A 337 -25.61 3.09 10.22
C TYR A 337 -25.77 1.94 11.23
N ARG A 338 -25.95 0.72 10.72
CA ARG A 338 -26.07 -0.48 11.57
C ARG A 338 -24.84 -0.74 12.42
N HIS A 339 -23.66 -0.55 11.85
CA HIS A 339 -22.39 -0.73 12.55
C HIS A 339 -22.24 0.22 13.73
N LEU A 340 -22.65 1.47 13.56
CA LEU A 340 -22.65 2.48 14.63
C LEU A 340 -23.89 2.42 15.55
N GLY A 341 -24.79 1.47 15.34
CA GLY A 341 -26.02 1.35 16.14
C GLY A 341 -27.05 2.48 15.91
N VAL A 342 -26.94 3.17 14.76
CA VAL A 342 -27.80 4.29 14.37
C VAL A 342 -28.89 3.81 13.43
N VAL A 343 -30.11 4.30 13.59
CA VAL A 343 -31.22 3.98 12.70
C VAL A 343 -31.04 4.70 11.37
N PRO A 344 -30.98 3.98 10.22
CA PRO A 344 -30.83 4.64 8.92
C PRO A 344 -32.07 5.49 8.58
N PRO A 345 -31.90 6.60 7.84
CA PRO A 345 -33.05 7.41 7.39
C PRO A 345 -34.01 6.61 6.51
N LYS A 346 -35.29 6.82 6.61
CA LYS A 346 -36.33 6.08 5.87
C LYS A 346 -36.19 6.13 4.35
N ALA A 347 -35.64 7.22 3.80
CA ALA A 347 -35.43 7.39 2.36
C ALA A 347 -34.25 6.52 1.80
N ALA A 348 -33.35 6.01 2.64
CA ALA A 348 -32.27 5.12 2.21
C ALA A 348 -32.75 3.67 1.98
N GLY A 349 -33.91 3.29 2.49
CA GLY A 349 -34.49 1.96 2.31
C GLY A 349 -35.32 1.79 1.03
N GLU A 350 -35.83 2.87 0.45
CA GLU A 350 -36.66 2.82 -0.77
C GLU A 350 -35.90 2.97 -2.06
N LEU A 351 -34.65 3.44 -2.01
CA LEU A 351 -33.77 3.58 -3.21
C LEU A 351 -33.10 2.28 -3.67
N PHE A 352 -33.26 1.18 -2.91
CA PHE A 352 -32.64 -0.12 -3.20
C PHE A 352 -33.61 -1.30 -3.14
N ALA A 353 -34.91 -1.03 -3.26
CA ALA A 353 -35.95 -2.04 -3.34
C ALA A 353 -36.58 -2.09 -4.75
N GLU A 354 -35.73 -2.25 -5.79
CA GLU A 354 -36.12 -2.73 -7.14
C GLU A 354 -34.99 -3.57 -7.72
#